data_dc478d86ed9b178741676edfb727a597
#
_entry.id   dc478d86ed9b178741676edfb727a597
#
_cell.length_a   1.000
_cell.length_b   1.000
_cell.length_c   1.000
_cell.angle_alpha   90.00
_cell.angle_beta   90.00
_cell.angle_gamma   90.00
#
_symmetry.space_group_name_H-M   'P 1'
#
loop_
_entity.id
_entity.type
_entity.pdbx_description
1 polymer ?
#
loop_
_entity_poly.entity_id
_entity_poly.type
_entity_poly.pdbx_seq_one_letter_code
_entity_poly.pdbx_strand_id
1 'polypeptide(L)'
;MFQVDKNITLSTCAFANEPQNYNTFIKNFEMAMEAGFSGFELAITKEQDIPALLEAVHKTNAPIIAVHGDIRGNWLADTPEEQENAATKSAQYLSNFKEFAPCPIIEHYLDRFNDKNKGINFHKVMALLLKKTEKDNFIFCMENAPYKPEHDEKYPNAREIASFVKSFGKDRMFITYDLNHGNLNEDPIKSCADYANLIKHIHISDNHGLREEHLVPGRGIINFSQIFSALYKYGYKGPWNLEFVFDKQEIPSVENYRKIHHYIQNEIEKINTIYI
;
A
#
# COMPACT_ATOMS: atom_id res chain seq x y z
N MET A 1 -0.35 19.26 -24.13
CA MET A 1 0.45 18.11 -23.66
C MET A 1 0.05 17.91 -22.22
N PHE A 2 -0.65 16.83 -21.89
CA PHE A 2 -1.06 16.53 -20.51
C PHE A 2 0.20 16.06 -19.77
N GLN A 3 0.53 16.72 -18.67
CA GLN A 3 1.66 16.32 -17.84
C GLN A 3 1.14 15.35 -16.79
N VAL A 4 1.59 14.09 -16.83
CA VAL A 4 1.32 13.12 -15.77
C VAL A 4 2.07 13.57 -14.52
N ASP A 5 1.38 13.62 -13.40
CA ASP A 5 2.02 13.90 -12.12
C ASP A 5 3.02 12.78 -11.78
N LYS A 6 4.28 13.15 -11.56
CA LYS A 6 5.37 12.22 -11.27
C LYS A 6 5.61 12.09 -9.76
N ASN A 7 4.56 12.11 -8.97
CA ASN A 7 4.65 11.93 -7.52
C ASN A 7 5.06 10.49 -7.20
N ILE A 8 6.37 10.20 -7.28
CA ILE A 8 6.96 8.89 -6.99
C ILE A 8 7.33 8.85 -5.52
N THR A 9 6.79 7.88 -4.80
CA THR A 9 6.93 7.74 -3.35
C THR A 9 7.47 6.35 -2.99
N LEU A 10 7.90 6.17 -1.75
CA LEU A 10 8.56 4.96 -1.29
C LEU A 10 7.94 4.45 0.01
N SER A 11 7.58 3.18 0.06
CA SER A 11 7.25 2.51 1.32
C SER A 11 8.52 2.25 2.14
N THR A 12 8.44 2.43 3.46
CA THR A 12 9.52 2.06 4.37
C THR A 12 9.78 0.55 4.43
N CYS A 13 8.98 -0.26 3.74
CA CYS A 13 9.25 -1.66 3.45
C CYS A 13 10.64 -1.84 2.79
N ALA A 14 11.09 -0.87 1.97
CA ALA A 14 12.43 -0.85 1.40
C ALA A 14 13.56 -0.80 2.44
N PHE A 15 13.26 -0.48 3.71
CA PHE A 15 14.22 -0.43 4.81
C PHE A 15 14.27 -1.74 5.62
N ALA A 16 13.44 -2.73 5.27
CA ALA A 16 13.19 -3.93 6.08
C ALA A 16 14.45 -4.77 6.37
N ASN A 17 15.43 -4.76 5.48
CA ASN A 17 16.68 -5.53 5.64
C ASN A 17 17.74 -4.83 6.52
N GLU A 18 17.48 -3.61 6.98
CA GLU A 18 18.36 -2.88 7.87
C GLU A 18 17.82 -2.87 9.31
N PRO A 19 18.67 -2.60 10.34
CA PRO A 19 18.20 -2.47 11.71
C PRO A 19 17.11 -1.39 11.84
N GLN A 20 15.97 -1.75 12.43
CA GLN A 20 14.84 -0.83 12.62
C GLN A 20 15.10 0.08 13.83
N ASN A 21 15.82 1.18 13.61
CA ASN A 21 16.16 2.17 14.64
C ASN A 21 16.22 3.58 14.06
N TYR A 22 16.21 4.55 14.96
CA TYR A 22 16.20 5.99 14.65
C TYR A 22 17.26 6.42 13.60
N ASN A 23 18.54 6.02 13.81
CA ASN A 23 19.60 6.43 12.90
C ASN A 23 19.46 5.83 11.51
N THR A 24 19.03 4.59 11.42
CA THR A 24 18.77 3.90 10.15
C THR A 24 17.59 4.54 9.41
N PHE A 25 16.53 4.88 10.12
CA PHE A 25 15.38 5.57 9.52
C PHE A 25 15.79 6.94 8.96
N ILE A 26 16.50 7.78 9.73
CA ILE A 26 17.02 9.07 9.24
C ILE A 26 17.83 8.87 7.96
N LYS A 27 18.86 8.00 8.02
CA LYS A 27 19.72 7.72 6.87
C LYS A 27 18.93 7.35 5.61
N ASN A 28 17.96 6.47 5.75
CA ASN A 28 17.16 5.99 4.60
C ASN A 28 16.21 7.07 4.07
N PHE A 29 15.56 7.85 4.93
CA PHE A 29 14.74 8.99 4.50
C PHE A 29 15.58 10.00 3.73
N GLU A 30 16.74 10.41 4.26
CA GLU A 30 17.62 11.38 3.61
C GLU A 30 18.12 10.86 2.25
N MET A 31 18.56 9.60 2.17
CA MET A 31 19.03 9.00 0.92
C MET A 31 17.92 8.92 -0.15
N ALA A 32 16.71 8.54 0.25
CA ALA A 32 15.59 8.42 -0.67
C ALA A 32 15.12 9.80 -1.17
N MET A 33 15.04 10.80 -0.30
CA MET A 33 14.73 12.19 -0.69
C MET A 33 15.80 12.76 -1.63
N GLU A 34 17.09 12.55 -1.35
CA GLU A 34 18.17 12.94 -2.24
C GLU A 34 18.10 12.25 -3.61
N ALA A 35 17.60 11.02 -3.64
CA ALA A 35 17.38 10.26 -4.87
C ALA A 35 16.17 10.75 -5.70
N GLY A 36 15.27 11.57 -5.12
CA GLY A 36 14.14 12.18 -5.80
C GLY A 36 12.76 11.70 -5.35
N PHE A 37 12.66 10.81 -4.37
CA PHE A 37 11.36 10.41 -3.83
C PHE A 37 10.67 11.59 -3.13
N SER A 38 9.40 11.79 -3.44
CA SER A 38 8.62 12.96 -3.01
C SER A 38 7.84 12.74 -1.71
N GLY A 39 7.79 11.51 -1.21
CA GLY A 39 7.08 11.16 0.04
C GLY A 39 7.21 9.69 0.38
N PHE A 40 6.65 9.35 1.55
CA PHE A 40 6.81 8.01 2.11
C PHE A 40 5.48 7.44 2.59
N GLU A 41 5.34 6.13 2.41
CA GLU A 41 4.40 5.32 3.15
C GLU A 41 5.12 4.69 4.34
N LEU A 42 4.50 4.77 5.52
CA LEU A 42 5.01 4.10 6.71
C LEU A 42 4.51 2.66 6.77
N ALA A 43 5.34 1.71 6.38
CA ALA A 43 5.11 0.27 6.60
C ALA A 43 5.78 -0.13 7.93
N ILE A 44 4.96 -0.50 8.92
CA ILE A 44 5.42 -0.76 10.29
C ILE A 44 5.34 -2.25 10.56
N THR A 45 6.48 -2.87 10.81
CA THR A 45 6.55 -4.31 11.09
C THR A 45 6.32 -4.64 12.55
N LYS A 46 6.63 -3.71 13.47
CA LYS A 46 6.49 -3.88 14.91
C LYS A 46 6.08 -2.57 15.57
N GLU A 47 5.07 -2.60 16.43
CA GLU A 47 4.60 -1.41 17.16
C GLU A 47 5.69 -0.72 18.00
N GLN A 48 6.62 -1.49 18.53
CA GLN A 48 7.74 -0.96 19.34
C GLN A 48 8.68 -0.03 18.56
N ASP A 49 8.67 -0.09 17.23
CA ASP A 49 9.52 0.72 16.37
C ASP A 49 8.88 2.08 16.02
N ILE A 50 7.58 2.25 16.31
CA ILE A 50 6.82 3.48 16.00
C ILE A 50 7.48 4.74 16.55
N PRO A 51 7.89 4.83 17.85
CA PRO A 51 8.48 6.06 18.37
C PRO A 51 9.74 6.48 17.63
N ALA A 52 10.65 5.53 17.35
CA ALA A 52 11.90 5.80 16.63
C ALA A 52 11.64 6.23 15.17
N LEU A 53 10.64 5.63 14.53
CA LEU A 53 10.23 5.96 13.17
C LEU A 53 9.63 7.37 13.10
N LEU A 54 8.70 7.72 14.00
CA LEU A 54 8.08 9.05 14.04
C LEU A 54 9.09 10.15 14.39
N GLU A 55 10.01 9.89 15.32
CA GLU A 55 11.09 10.82 15.63
C GLU A 55 11.99 11.07 14.41
N ALA A 56 12.30 10.04 13.63
CA ALA A 56 13.07 10.16 12.40
C ALA A 56 12.30 10.94 11.31
N VAL A 57 10.98 10.70 11.17
CA VAL A 57 10.11 11.47 10.27
C VAL A 57 10.15 12.96 10.60
N HIS A 58 9.96 13.31 11.86
CA HIS A 58 10.02 14.72 12.30
C HIS A 58 11.41 15.32 12.11
N LYS A 59 12.46 14.57 12.40
CA LYS A 59 13.86 15.04 12.25
C LYS A 59 14.23 15.36 10.82
N THR A 60 13.76 14.55 9.88
CA THR A 60 14.07 14.68 8.45
C THR A 60 13.08 15.53 7.68
N ASN A 61 11.93 15.88 8.30
CA ASN A 61 10.77 16.44 7.63
C ASN A 61 10.29 15.59 6.44
N ALA A 62 10.40 14.26 6.54
CA ALA A 62 9.98 13.34 5.50
C ALA A 62 8.46 13.45 5.27
N PRO A 63 8.01 13.77 4.04
CA PRO A 63 6.58 13.90 3.76
C PRO A 63 5.91 12.53 3.83
N ILE A 64 4.94 12.35 4.72
CA ILE A 64 4.19 11.09 4.86
C ILE A 64 2.90 11.18 4.03
N ILE A 65 2.72 10.21 3.13
CA ILE A 65 1.60 10.17 2.18
C ILE A 65 0.64 9.02 2.45
N ALA A 66 1.04 8.01 3.19
CA ALA A 66 0.22 6.87 3.58
C ALA A 66 0.81 6.18 4.81
N VAL A 67 -0.03 5.40 5.50
CA VAL A 67 0.39 4.53 6.60
C VAL A 67 -0.15 3.14 6.34
N HIS A 68 0.73 2.15 6.32
CA HIS A 68 0.32 0.75 6.28
C HIS A 68 -0.17 0.37 7.68
N GLY A 69 -1.47 0.14 7.81
CA GLY A 69 -2.09 -0.23 9.07
C GLY A 69 -1.73 -1.67 9.46
N ASP A 70 -1.73 -1.94 10.74
CA ASP A 70 -1.65 -3.30 11.23
C ASP A 70 -2.89 -3.63 12.07
N ILE A 71 -4.00 -3.85 11.39
CA ILE A 71 -5.19 -4.43 12.02
C ILE A 71 -5.03 -5.96 12.12
N ARG A 72 -3.85 -6.50 11.80
CA ARG A 72 -3.55 -7.93 11.79
C ARG A 72 -3.84 -8.58 13.15
N GLY A 73 -4.46 -9.75 13.10
CA GLY A 73 -4.76 -10.58 14.26
C GLY A 73 -6.14 -10.36 14.88
N ASN A 74 -6.88 -9.35 14.46
CA ASN A 74 -8.22 -9.07 15.01
C ASN A 74 -9.38 -9.53 14.10
N TRP A 75 -9.07 -10.15 12.97
CA TRP A 75 -10.03 -10.63 11.97
C TRP A 75 -10.89 -11.81 12.43
N LEU A 76 -10.46 -12.49 13.49
CA LEU A 76 -11.09 -13.68 14.04
C LEU A 76 -12.11 -13.34 15.13
N ALA A 77 -12.53 -12.07 15.21
CA ALA A 77 -13.48 -11.61 16.20
C ALA A 77 -14.88 -12.17 15.90
N ASP A 78 -15.26 -13.27 16.55
CA ASP A 78 -16.51 -13.96 16.30
C ASP A 78 -17.69 -13.37 17.11
N THR A 79 -17.38 -12.73 18.23
CA THR A 79 -18.40 -12.13 19.09
C THR A 79 -18.45 -10.60 18.96
N PRO A 80 -19.58 -9.94 19.27
CA PRO A 80 -19.66 -8.48 19.30
C PRO A 80 -18.62 -7.81 20.20
N GLU A 81 -18.29 -8.43 21.33
CA GLU A 81 -17.28 -7.92 22.26
C GLU A 81 -15.89 -7.98 21.64
N GLU A 82 -15.52 -9.08 21.00
CA GLU A 82 -14.24 -9.21 20.29
C GLU A 82 -14.14 -8.23 19.13
N GLN A 83 -15.24 -8.02 18.37
CA GLN A 83 -15.31 -7.05 17.27
C GLN A 83 -15.09 -5.60 17.77
N GLU A 84 -15.72 -5.24 18.90
CA GLU A 84 -15.57 -3.95 19.54
C GLU A 84 -14.13 -3.74 20.06
N ASN A 85 -13.54 -4.77 20.69
CA ASN A 85 -12.16 -4.76 21.16
C ASN A 85 -11.16 -4.64 20.00
N ALA A 86 -11.37 -5.36 18.92
CA ALA A 86 -10.55 -5.28 17.71
C ALA A 86 -10.55 -3.86 17.13
N ALA A 87 -11.73 -3.29 16.91
CA ALA A 87 -11.86 -1.93 16.39
C ALA A 87 -11.26 -0.89 17.35
N THR A 88 -11.35 -1.11 18.67
CA THR A 88 -10.76 -0.20 19.66
C THR A 88 -9.23 -0.23 19.63
N LYS A 89 -8.63 -1.41 19.59
CA LYS A 89 -7.17 -1.57 19.48
C LYS A 89 -6.64 -0.94 18.19
N SER A 90 -7.33 -1.19 17.05
CA SER A 90 -6.96 -0.59 15.78
C SER A 90 -7.05 0.95 15.83
N ALA A 91 -8.11 1.51 16.42
CA ALA A 91 -8.23 2.96 16.57
C ALA A 91 -7.13 3.54 17.48
N GLN A 92 -6.74 2.83 18.55
CA GLN A 92 -5.63 3.21 19.42
C GLN A 92 -4.30 3.21 18.66
N TYR A 93 -4.02 2.14 17.90
CA TYR A 93 -2.84 2.07 17.04
C TYR A 93 -2.80 3.25 16.05
N LEU A 94 -3.87 3.48 15.32
CA LEU A 94 -3.97 4.57 14.35
C LEU A 94 -3.84 5.97 14.98
N SER A 95 -4.11 6.09 16.29
CA SER A 95 -3.96 7.38 16.98
C SER A 95 -2.54 7.94 16.94
N ASN A 96 -1.53 7.10 16.75
CA ASN A 96 -0.12 7.51 16.59
C ASN A 96 0.12 8.31 15.29
N PHE A 97 -0.79 8.20 14.30
CA PHE A 97 -0.60 8.75 12.95
C PHE A 97 -1.58 9.88 12.61
N LYS A 98 -2.33 10.40 13.57
CA LYS A 98 -3.35 11.44 13.35
C LYS A 98 -2.80 12.72 12.71
N GLU A 99 -1.56 13.03 12.98
CA GLU A 99 -0.90 14.21 12.42
C GLU A 99 -0.73 14.17 10.91
N PHE A 100 -0.74 12.96 10.31
CA PHE A 100 -0.61 12.80 8.86
C PHE A 100 -1.95 12.80 8.12
N ALA A 101 -3.08 12.83 8.84
CA ALA A 101 -4.40 12.88 8.21
C ALA A 101 -4.64 14.22 7.48
N PRO A 102 -5.32 14.21 6.30
CA PRO A 102 -5.93 13.05 5.65
C PRO A 102 -4.92 12.27 4.81
N CYS A 103 -4.56 11.08 5.23
CA CYS A 103 -3.75 10.16 4.44
C CYS A 103 -4.41 8.77 4.34
N PRO A 104 -4.15 8.00 3.31
CA PRO A 104 -4.53 6.60 3.24
C PRO A 104 -3.98 5.79 4.39
N ILE A 105 -4.86 5.00 5.01
CA ILE A 105 -4.51 3.91 5.90
C ILE A 105 -4.70 2.63 5.08
N ILE A 106 -3.60 1.97 4.78
CA ILE A 106 -3.60 0.75 3.97
C ILE A 106 -3.86 -0.45 4.88
N GLU A 107 -4.83 -1.27 4.48
CA GLU A 107 -5.22 -2.48 5.21
C GLU A 107 -5.37 -3.63 4.26
N HIS A 108 -4.76 -4.76 4.58
CA HIS A 108 -4.99 -5.97 3.81
C HIS A 108 -6.45 -6.42 3.95
N TYR A 109 -7.09 -6.67 2.84
CA TYR A 109 -8.38 -7.33 2.85
C TYR A 109 -8.16 -8.84 2.98
N LEU A 110 -8.32 -9.35 4.18
CA LEU A 110 -8.04 -10.76 4.53
C LEU A 110 -9.31 -11.62 4.57
N ASP A 111 -10.31 -11.32 3.73
CA ASP A 111 -11.45 -12.21 3.64
C ASP A 111 -11.01 -13.54 3.02
N ARG A 112 -10.97 -14.56 3.85
CA ARG A 112 -10.74 -15.93 3.40
C ARG A 112 -12.09 -16.49 2.95
N PHE A 113 -12.35 -16.48 1.66
CA PHE A 113 -13.62 -16.90 1.03
C PHE A 113 -14.11 -18.28 1.42
N ASN A 114 -13.29 -19.10 2.02
CA ASN A 114 -13.68 -20.41 2.52
C ASN A 114 -14.47 -20.35 3.83
N ASP A 115 -14.53 -19.18 4.48
CA ASP A 115 -15.29 -18.97 5.71
C ASP A 115 -16.16 -17.71 5.60
N LYS A 116 -17.40 -17.89 5.16
CA LYS A 116 -18.38 -16.80 4.99
C LYS A 116 -18.63 -15.99 6.26
N ASN A 117 -18.44 -16.58 7.44
CA ASN A 117 -18.64 -15.89 8.71
C ASN A 117 -17.52 -14.89 8.98
N LYS A 118 -16.29 -15.18 8.55
CA LYS A 118 -15.13 -14.27 8.76
C LYS A 118 -15.26 -12.98 7.95
N GLY A 119 -15.75 -13.04 6.72
CA GLY A 119 -15.99 -11.83 5.92
C GLY A 119 -17.05 -10.92 6.54
N ILE A 120 -18.13 -11.51 7.09
CA ILE A 120 -19.17 -10.74 7.80
C ILE A 120 -18.57 -10.07 9.05
N ASN A 121 -17.73 -10.76 9.79
CA ASN A 121 -17.10 -10.25 11.00
C ASN A 121 -16.11 -9.13 10.68
N PHE A 122 -15.32 -9.28 9.62
CA PHE A 122 -14.42 -8.22 9.14
C PHE A 122 -15.20 -6.96 8.77
N HIS A 123 -16.29 -7.08 8.03
CA HIS A 123 -17.16 -5.94 7.69
C HIS A 123 -17.63 -5.20 8.96
N LYS A 124 -18.05 -5.93 9.99
CA LYS A 124 -18.49 -5.33 11.27
C LYS A 124 -17.36 -4.61 11.98
N VAL A 125 -16.17 -5.22 12.06
CA VAL A 125 -14.98 -4.58 12.67
C VAL A 125 -14.64 -3.28 11.93
N MET A 126 -14.63 -3.30 10.60
CA MET A 126 -14.37 -2.09 9.80
C MET A 126 -15.43 -1.02 9.99
N ALA A 127 -16.71 -1.39 10.09
CA ALA A 127 -17.79 -0.43 10.39
C ALA A 127 -17.59 0.25 11.75
N LEU A 128 -17.19 -0.52 12.77
CA LEU A 128 -16.89 0.00 14.10
C LEU A 128 -15.63 0.90 14.08
N LEU A 129 -14.59 0.50 13.36
CA LEU A 129 -13.37 1.28 13.22
C LEU A 129 -13.63 2.63 12.53
N LEU A 130 -14.38 2.63 11.43
CA LEU A 130 -14.81 3.86 10.75
C LEU A 130 -15.53 4.82 11.69
N LYS A 131 -16.42 4.28 12.54
CA LYS A 131 -17.14 5.07 13.55
C LYS A 131 -16.19 5.63 14.62
N LYS A 132 -15.26 4.81 15.14
CA LYS A 132 -14.31 5.24 16.17
C LYS A 132 -13.32 6.30 15.68
N THR A 133 -12.98 6.26 14.40
CA THR A 133 -12.03 7.19 13.76
C THR A 133 -12.73 8.29 12.93
N GLU A 134 -14.01 8.52 13.15
CA GLU A 134 -14.79 9.50 12.36
C GLU A 134 -14.21 10.92 12.42
N LYS A 135 -13.67 11.32 13.58
CA LYS A 135 -13.09 12.64 13.80
C LYS A 135 -11.63 12.75 13.37
N ASP A 136 -10.99 11.65 13.05
CA ASP A 136 -9.55 11.60 12.75
C ASP A 136 -9.25 11.86 11.28
N ASN A 137 -10.30 11.94 10.44
CA ASN A 137 -10.21 12.21 9.01
C ASN A 137 -9.35 11.21 8.20
N PHE A 138 -9.22 9.97 8.68
CA PHE A 138 -8.53 8.92 7.94
C PHE A 138 -9.32 8.43 6.73
N ILE A 139 -8.60 8.06 5.68
CA ILE A 139 -9.11 7.38 4.49
C ILE A 139 -8.60 5.94 4.53
N PHE A 140 -9.48 4.96 4.49
CA PHE A 140 -9.07 3.54 4.51
C PHE A 140 -8.98 3.01 3.08
N CYS A 141 -7.88 2.34 2.77
CA CYS A 141 -7.64 1.72 1.47
C CYS A 141 -7.42 0.22 1.66
N MET A 142 -8.36 -0.59 1.15
CA MET A 142 -8.28 -2.04 1.22
C MET A 142 -7.37 -2.57 0.14
N GLU A 143 -6.39 -3.36 0.52
CA GLU A 143 -5.39 -3.93 -0.37
C GLU A 143 -5.76 -5.33 -0.83
N ASN A 144 -5.54 -5.63 -2.12
CA ASN A 144 -5.62 -6.98 -2.64
C ASN A 144 -4.47 -7.83 -2.09
N ALA A 145 -4.74 -9.09 -1.81
CA ALA A 145 -3.76 -10.02 -1.26
C ALA A 145 -3.19 -10.96 -2.35
N PRO A 146 -1.95 -11.46 -2.17
CA PRO A 146 -1.34 -12.37 -3.14
C PRO A 146 -1.99 -13.75 -3.09
N TYR A 147 -2.09 -14.42 -4.23
CA TYR A 147 -2.40 -15.84 -4.27
C TYR A 147 -1.24 -16.67 -3.70
N LYS A 148 -1.55 -17.58 -2.81
CA LYS A 148 -0.58 -18.51 -2.23
C LYS A 148 -0.90 -19.95 -2.68
N PRO A 149 -0.26 -20.43 -3.76
CA PRO A 149 -0.54 -21.75 -4.33
C PRO A 149 -0.45 -22.90 -3.32
N GLU A 150 0.46 -22.80 -2.36
CA GLU A 150 0.69 -23.81 -1.32
C GLU A 150 -0.48 -23.96 -0.35
N HIS A 151 -1.38 -23.02 -0.30
CA HIS A 151 -2.57 -23.05 0.56
C HIS A 151 -3.86 -23.30 -0.20
N ASP A 152 -3.82 -23.32 -1.55
CA ASP A 152 -5.00 -23.36 -2.43
C ASP A 152 -6.12 -22.37 -1.98
N GLU A 153 -5.69 -21.27 -1.38
CA GLU A 153 -6.58 -20.23 -0.88
C GLU A 153 -6.80 -19.19 -1.96
N LYS A 154 -8.06 -18.94 -2.30
CA LYS A 154 -8.44 -17.81 -3.15
C LYS A 154 -8.42 -16.56 -2.29
N TYR A 155 -7.53 -15.63 -2.62
CA TYR A 155 -7.51 -14.31 -2.01
C TYR A 155 -8.37 -13.33 -2.83
N PRO A 156 -8.90 -12.29 -2.16
CA PRO A 156 -9.73 -11.30 -2.83
C PRO A 156 -8.99 -10.62 -3.97
N ASN A 157 -9.62 -10.64 -5.13
CA ASN A 157 -9.19 -9.84 -6.27
C ASN A 157 -9.81 -8.44 -6.21
N ALA A 158 -9.40 -7.55 -7.13
CA ALA A 158 -9.88 -6.17 -7.18
C ALA A 158 -11.42 -6.06 -7.25
N ARG A 159 -12.12 -6.98 -7.93
CA ARG A 159 -13.57 -6.99 -8.04
C ARG A 159 -14.26 -7.21 -6.69
N GLU A 160 -13.72 -8.11 -5.90
CA GLU A 160 -14.27 -8.48 -4.60
C GLU A 160 -14.04 -7.35 -3.60
N ILE A 161 -12.83 -6.78 -3.60
CA ILE A 161 -12.51 -5.59 -2.79
C ILE A 161 -13.36 -4.39 -3.20
N ALA A 162 -13.57 -4.18 -4.50
CA ALA A 162 -14.46 -3.11 -4.97
C ALA A 162 -15.90 -3.28 -4.47
N SER A 163 -16.40 -4.52 -4.38
CA SER A 163 -17.70 -4.80 -3.82
C SER A 163 -17.77 -4.49 -2.32
N PHE A 164 -16.72 -4.87 -1.58
CA PHE A 164 -16.58 -4.56 -0.15
C PHE A 164 -16.52 -3.05 0.09
N VAL A 165 -15.62 -2.35 -0.58
CA VAL A 165 -15.45 -0.89 -0.46
C VAL A 165 -16.75 -0.13 -0.76
N LYS A 166 -17.45 -0.52 -1.83
CA LYS A 166 -18.74 0.11 -2.21
C LYS A 166 -19.82 -0.06 -1.15
N SER A 167 -19.78 -1.12 -0.32
CA SER A 167 -20.76 -1.35 0.73
C SER A 167 -20.69 -0.32 1.86
N PHE A 168 -19.59 0.39 2.02
CA PHE A 168 -19.40 1.45 3.02
C PHE A 168 -19.70 2.87 2.50
N GLY A 169 -20.04 3.02 1.24
CA GLY A 169 -20.21 4.34 0.62
C GLY A 169 -18.93 4.88 0.00
N LYS A 170 -18.93 6.18 -0.37
CA LYS A 170 -17.87 6.73 -1.24
C LYS A 170 -16.80 7.56 -0.53
N ASP A 171 -16.97 7.85 0.75
CA ASP A 171 -16.23 8.99 1.32
C ASP A 171 -14.95 8.61 2.07
N ARG A 172 -14.85 7.38 2.60
CA ARG A 172 -13.72 6.98 3.46
C ARG A 172 -13.14 5.60 3.15
N MET A 173 -13.72 4.85 2.20
CA MET A 173 -13.26 3.51 1.84
C MET A 173 -12.90 3.46 0.37
N PHE A 174 -11.67 3.03 0.08
CA PHE A 174 -11.07 2.98 -1.25
C PHE A 174 -10.24 1.70 -1.41
N ILE A 175 -9.53 1.60 -2.50
CA ILE A 175 -8.65 0.48 -2.84
C ILE A 175 -7.20 0.95 -2.81
N THR A 176 -6.33 0.19 -2.17
CA THR A 176 -4.92 0.08 -2.53
C THR A 176 -4.80 -1.09 -3.50
N TYR A 177 -4.24 -0.84 -4.67
CA TYR A 177 -4.00 -1.91 -5.62
C TYR A 177 -2.51 -2.25 -5.66
N ASP A 178 -2.18 -3.42 -5.11
CA ASP A 178 -0.84 -3.96 -5.22
C ASP A 178 -0.67 -4.71 -6.55
N LEU A 179 0.30 -4.24 -7.34
CA LEU A 179 0.58 -4.77 -8.68
C LEU A 179 1.24 -6.15 -8.63
N ASN A 180 2.05 -6.41 -7.61
CA ASN A 180 2.67 -7.71 -7.37
C ASN A 180 1.61 -8.77 -7.07
N HIS A 181 0.71 -8.46 -6.13
CA HIS A 181 -0.40 -9.34 -5.78
C HIS A 181 -1.36 -9.56 -6.96
N GLY A 182 -1.69 -8.49 -7.68
CA GLY A 182 -2.55 -8.55 -8.85
C GLY A 182 -1.97 -9.42 -9.96
N ASN A 183 -0.66 -9.37 -10.18
CA ASN A 183 0.01 -10.19 -11.21
C ASN A 183 -0.05 -11.69 -10.94
N LEU A 184 -0.35 -12.10 -9.70
CA LEU A 184 -0.49 -13.50 -9.31
C LEU A 184 -1.95 -14.01 -9.38
N ASN A 185 -2.92 -13.10 -9.25
CA ASN A 185 -4.32 -13.45 -9.06
C ASN A 185 -5.23 -13.13 -10.24
N GLU A 186 -4.86 -12.14 -11.05
CA GLU A 186 -5.77 -11.56 -12.02
C GLU A 186 -4.99 -10.90 -13.18
N ASP A 187 -5.70 -10.22 -14.07
CA ASP A 187 -5.11 -9.34 -15.08
C ASP A 187 -4.99 -7.91 -14.49
N PRO A 188 -3.77 -7.46 -14.10
CA PRO A 188 -3.61 -6.16 -13.46
C PRO A 188 -4.03 -4.99 -14.36
N ILE A 189 -3.85 -5.10 -15.69
CA ILE A 189 -4.23 -4.05 -16.64
C ILE A 189 -5.74 -3.87 -16.62
N LYS A 190 -6.46 -4.99 -16.69
CA LYS A 190 -7.92 -4.98 -16.67
C LYS A 190 -8.46 -4.49 -15.33
N SER A 191 -7.93 -4.97 -14.22
CA SER A 191 -8.35 -4.56 -12.88
C SER A 191 -8.12 -3.07 -12.65
N CYS A 192 -6.96 -2.55 -13.03
CA CYS A 192 -6.68 -1.12 -12.97
C CYS A 192 -7.63 -0.29 -13.86
N ALA A 193 -7.98 -0.78 -15.06
CA ALA A 193 -8.94 -0.09 -15.92
C ALA A 193 -10.35 -0.07 -15.31
N ASP A 194 -10.81 -1.20 -14.75
CA ASP A 194 -12.18 -1.36 -14.24
C ASP A 194 -12.40 -0.59 -12.92
N TYR A 195 -11.35 -0.40 -12.10
CA TYR A 195 -11.47 0.12 -10.74
C TYR A 195 -10.63 1.37 -10.43
N ALA A 196 -9.99 1.98 -11.44
CA ALA A 196 -9.13 3.17 -11.27
C ALA A 196 -9.78 4.30 -10.45
N ASN A 197 -11.10 4.48 -10.57
CA ASN A 197 -11.85 5.50 -9.84
C ASN A 197 -12.03 5.20 -8.33
N LEU A 198 -11.80 3.95 -7.92
CA LEU A 198 -11.82 3.51 -6.52
C LEU A 198 -10.40 3.38 -5.95
N ILE A 199 -9.40 3.27 -6.81
CA ILE A 199 -8.00 3.15 -6.39
C ILE A 199 -7.50 4.52 -5.97
N LYS A 200 -7.05 4.65 -4.73
CA LYS A 200 -6.44 5.87 -4.17
C LYS A 200 -4.96 5.73 -3.92
N HIS A 201 -4.49 4.50 -3.81
CA HIS A 201 -3.11 4.17 -3.58
C HIS A 201 -2.73 2.92 -4.38
N ILE A 202 -1.46 2.79 -4.71
CA ILE A 202 -0.94 1.58 -5.37
C ILE A 202 0.36 1.17 -4.72
N HIS A 203 0.63 -0.13 -4.73
CA HIS A 203 1.94 -0.67 -4.41
C HIS A 203 2.62 -1.18 -5.68
N ILE A 204 3.85 -0.73 -5.88
CA ILE A 204 4.67 -1.04 -7.05
C ILE A 204 5.87 -1.85 -6.58
N SER A 205 5.86 -3.13 -6.86
CA SER A 205 6.99 -4.04 -6.81
C SER A 205 6.86 -5.06 -7.93
N ASP A 206 7.86 -5.89 -8.12
CA ASP A 206 7.90 -6.84 -9.24
C ASP A 206 7.91 -8.28 -8.75
N ASN A 207 7.54 -9.22 -9.61
CA ASN A 207 7.66 -10.66 -9.39
C ASN A 207 7.78 -11.42 -10.72
N HIS A 208 8.05 -12.72 -10.62
CA HIS A 208 8.15 -13.62 -11.79
C HIS A 208 6.81 -14.32 -12.13
N GLY A 209 5.68 -13.89 -11.55
CA GLY A 209 4.36 -14.48 -11.83
C GLY A 209 4.10 -15.82 -11.14
N LEU A 210 4.94 -16.26 -10.21
CA LEU A 210 4.84 -17.55 -9.54
C LEU A 210 4.48 -17.45 -8.07
N ARG A 211 4.95 -16.40 -7.40
CA ARG A 211 4.75 -16.14 -5.97
C ARG A 211 4.98 -14.65 -5.69
N GLU A 212 4.56 -14.23 -4.53
CA GLU A 212 4.89 -12.92 -3.98
C GLU A 212 6.40 -12.79 -3.72
N GLU A 213 7.05 -11.77 -4.29
CA GLU A 213 8.51 -11.60 -4.20
C GLU A 213 8.95 -10.20 -3.76
N HIS A 214 8.12 -9.17 -3.95
CA HIS A 214 8.45 -7.75 -3.70
C HIS A 214 9.80 -7.32 -4.29
N LEU A 215 10.10 -7.76 -5.52
CA LEU A 215 11.35 -7.41 -6.20
C LEU A 215 11.39 -5.92 -6.54
N VAL A 216 12.60 -5.39 -6.60
CA VAL A 216 12.85 -4.07 -7.20
C VAL A 216 12.23 -4.01 -8.60
N PRO A 217 11.44 -2.98 -8.93
CA PRO A 217 10.80 -2.85 -10.24
C PRO A 217 11.78 -2.98 -11.40
N GLY A 218 11.39 -3.76 -12.41
CA GLY A 218 12.22 -4.10 -13.57
C GLY A 218 13.05 -5.37 -13.42
N ARG A 219 12.93 -6.09 -12.30
CA ARG A 219 13.61 -7.39 -12.09
C ARG A 219 12.71 -8.60 -12.31
N GLY A 220 11.43 -8.40 -12.50
CA GLY A 220 10.42 -9.43 -12.78
C GLY A 220 9.82 -9.29 -14.17
N ILE A 221 8.52 -9.60 -14.25
CA ILE A 221 7.80 -9.66 -15.53
C ILE A 221 6.64 -8.67 -15.65
N ILE A 222 6.38 -7.84 -14.63
CA ILE A 222 5.23 -6.93 -14.61
C ILE A 222 5.40 -5.82 -15.66
N ASN A 223 4.38 -5.64 -16.49
CA ASN A 223 4.38 -4.59 -17.51
C ASN A 223 3.85 -3.27 -16.96
N PHE A 224 4.70 -2.54 -16.26
CA PHE A 224 4.33 -1.30 -15.57
C PHE A 224 3.75 -0.25 -16.53
N SER A 225 4.33 -0.06 -17.72
CA SER A 225 3.87 0.98 -18.66
C SER A 225 2.42 0.77 -19.11
N GLN A 226 1.99 -0.48 -19.33
CA GLN A 226 0.61 -0.78 -19.70
C GLN A 226 -0.34 -0.59 -18.53
N ILE A 227 0.04 -1.01 -17.33
CA ILE A 227 -0.76 -0.83 -16.10
C ILE A 227 -0.90 0.67 -15.78
N PHE A 228 0.21 1.42 -15.81
CA PHE A 228 0.19 2.86 -15.56
C PHE A 228 -0.65 3.62 -16.58
N SER A 229 -0.60 3.19 -17.85
CA SER A 229 -1.46 3.74 -18.90
C SER A 229 -2.94 3.48 -18.64
N ALA A 230 -3.30 2.28 -18.17
CA ALA A 230 -4.67 1.96 -17.79
C ALA A 230 -5.13 2.81 -16.60
N LEU A 231 -4.35 2.86 -15.51
CA LEU A 231 -4.63 3.68 -14.34
C LEU A 231 -4.87 5.15 -14.70
N TYR A 232 -3.93 5.74 -15.43
CA TYR A 232 -4.01 7.14 -15.86
C TYR A 232 -5.23 7.43 -16.72
N LYS A 233 -5.46 6.60 -17.75
CA LYS A 233 -6.60 6.73 -18.68
C LYS A 233 -7.95 6.74 -17.97
N TYR A 234 -8.10 5.91 -16.93
CA TYR A 234 -9.35 5.75 -16.21
C TYR A 234 -9.43 6.54 -14.90
N GLY A 235 -8.49 7.49 -14.69
CA GLY A 235 -8.63 8.57 -13.74
C GLY A 235 -7.94 8.40 -12.40
N TYR A 236 -6.98 7.47 -12.29
CA TYR A 236 -6.09 7.40 -11.12
C TYR A 236 -5.29 8.69 -10.97
N LYS A 237 -5.21 9.20 -9.75
CA LYS A 237 -4.49 10.45 -9.40
C LYS A 237 -3.69 10.32 -8.10
N GLY A 238 -3.54 9.12 -7.60
CA GLY A 238 -2.72 8.86 -6.42
C GLY A 238 -1.21 8.86 -6.71
N PRO A 239 -0.40 8.69 -5.69
CA PRO A 239 1.06 8.59 -5.83
C PRO A 239 1.46 7.26 -6.47
N TRP A 240 2.62 7.25 -7.12
CA TRP A 240 3.28 6.05 -7.63
C TRP A 240 4.16 5.49 -6.51
N ASN A 241 3.56 4.73 -5.60
CA ASN A 241 4.23 4.26 -4.39
C ASN A 241 4.96 2.94 -4.61
N LEU A 242 6.27 2.93 -4.35
CA LEU A 242 7.10 1.74 -4.49
C LEU A 242 7.13 0.97 -3.16
N GLU A 243 6.78 -0.30 -3.23
CA GLU A 243 6.80 -1.22 -2.10
C GLU A 243 7.63 -2.46 -2.46
N PHE A 244 8.93 -2.32 -2.44
CA PHE A 244 9.88 -3.39 -2.72
C PHE A 244 10.81 -3.64 -1.54
N VAL A 245 11.49 -4.78 -1.55
CA VAL A 245 12.56 -5.10 -0.61
C VAL A 245 13.85 -5.31 -1.39
N PHE A 246 14.94 -4.67 -0.93
CA PHE A 246 16.26 -4.93 -1.51
C PHE A 246 16.67 -6.39 -1.28
N ASP A 247 17.43 -6.96 -2.21
CA ASP A 247 18.07 -8.24 -1.96
C ASP A 247 19.00 -8.15 -0.75
N LYS A 248 19.13 -9.24 0.01
CA LYS A 248 19.93 -9.27 1.25
C LYS A 248 21.38 -8.83 1.10
N GLN A 249 21.91 -8.88 -0.13
CA GLN A 249 23.28 -8.48 -0.45
C GLN A 249 23.36 -7.02 -0.95
N GLU A 250 22.24 -6.37 -1.19
CA GLU A 250 22.17 -4.99 -1.63
C GLU A 250 22.12 -4.05 -0.44
N ILE A 251 22.97 -3.04 -0.46
CA ILE A 251 22.98 -1.99 0.55
C ILE A 251 22.22 -0.78 -0.01
N PRO A 252 21.19 -0.29 0.68
CA PRO A 252 20.51 0.95 0.30
C PRO A 252 21.54 2.10 0.15
N SER A 253 21.44 2.81 -0.96
CA SER A 253 22.29 3.96 -1.26
C SER A 253 21.52 4.96 -2.13
N VAL A 254 21.95 6.23 -2.12
CA VAL A 254 21.38 7.26 -3.00
C VAL A 254 21.39 6.82 -4.46
N GLU A 255 22.48 6.19 -4.90
CA GLU A 255 22.61 5.73 -6.29
C GLU A 255 21.58 4.62 -6.63
N ASN A 256 21.43 3.63 -5.73
CA ASN A 256 20.45 2.55 -5.95
C ASN A 256 19.01 3.08 -5.95
N TYR A 257 18.67 3.95 -4.99
CA TYR A 257 17.37 4.61 -4.97
C TYR A 257 17.12 5.45 -6.23
N ARG A 258 18.12 6.20 -6.69
CA ARG A 258 18.02 7.03 -7.90
C ARG A 258 17.82 6.20 -9.17
N LYS A 259 18.49 5.04 -9.29
CA LYS A 259 18.26 4.11 -10.42
C LYS A 259 16.82 3.59 -10.45
N ILE A 260 16.29 3.21 -9.29
CA ILE A 260 14.92 2.70 -9.17
C ILE A 260 13.90 3.81 -9.45
N HIS A 261 14.09 4.98 -8.85
CA HIS A 261 13.25 6.14 -9.09
C HIS A 261 13.22 6.51 -10.59
N HIS A 262 14.38 6.57 -11.23
CA HIS A 262 14.49 6.89 -12.65
C HIS A 262 13.84 5.81 -13.54
N TYR A 263 13.95 4.54 -13.18
CA TYR A 263 13.26 3.47 -13.91
C TYR A 263 11.74 3.69 -13.91
N ILE A 264 11.14 3.93 -12.77
CA ILE A 264 9.68 4.18 -12.66
C ILE A 264 9.31 5.49 -13.36
N GLN A 265 10.12 6.54 -13.25
CA GLN A 265 9.91 7.79 -13.99
C GLN A 265 9.83 7.55 -15.49
N ASN A 266 10.71 6.73 -16.05
CA ASN A 266 10.69 6.36 -17.46
C ASN A 266 9.43 5.56 -17.84
N GLU A 267 8.96 4.65 -16.97
CA GLU A 267 7.72 3.91 -17.20
C GLU A 267 6.49 4.84 -17.22
N ILE A 268 6.46 5.86 -16.35
CA ILE A 268 5.41 6.88 -16.31
C ILE A 268 5.49 7.76 -17.58
N GLU A 269 6.68 8.11 -18.06
CA GLU A 269 6.84 8.94 -19.26
C GLU A 269 6.32 8.27 -20.52
N LYS A 270 6.34 6.93 -20.61
CA LYS A 270 5.76 6.17 -21.71
C LYS A 270 4.25 6.38 -21.84
N ILE A 271 3.53 6.73 -20.76
CA ILE A 271 2.10 7.04 -20.81
C ILE A 271 1.84 8.19 -21.80
N ASN A 272 2.68 9.22 -21.77
CA ASN A 272 2.54 10.39 -22.65
C ASN A 272 2.74 10.06 -24.14
N THR A 273 3.44 8.98 -24.46
CA THR A 273 3.69 8.57 -25.86
C THR A 273 2.59 7.68 -26.42
N ILE A 274 1.80 7.03 -25.57
CA ILE A 274 0.72 6.13 -26.01
C ILE A 274 -0.55 6.91 -26.37
N TYR A 275 -0.71 8.14 -25.88
CA TYR A 275 -1.92 8.97 -26.06
C TYR A 275 -1.68 10.21 -26.93
N ILE A 276 -0.58 10.26 -27.68
CA ILE A 276 -0.34 11.21 -28.78
C ILE A 276 -0.64 10.52 -30.11
#